data_0ab3540c16db80bbce4e3ca51683403c
#
_entry.id   0ab3540c16db80bbce4e3ca51683403c
#
_cell.length_a   1.000
_cell.length_b   1.000
_cell.length_c   1.000
_cell.angle_alpha   90.00
_cell.angle_beta   90.00
_cell.angle_gamma   90.00
#
_symmetry.space_group_name_H-M   'P 1'
#
loop_
_entity.id
_entity.type
_entity.pdbx_description
1 polymer ?
#
loop_
_entity_poly.entity_id
_entity_poly.type
_entity_poly.pdbx_seq_one_letter_code
_entity_poly.pdbx_strand_id
1 'polypeptide(L)'
;RYSSLLLPSILPPQWTVLNASWKEGAKFSGKIYEIGWSQSLMLQWFESWYTTYRYTYGIAYSRFYKGESTPTGTGPSQSFTLGARYIIDTGLVNRFAIGLDLKYTHTTINKIKDSDDQTPIKNFTIQTAGIYATASVFFGGQQTKGDKGKTHYYIKDYILAKRILEEFVDEHPNHANIHRAKKLIVESERKIPYQLMRQGMSFDERGMVERAVEKYIRAKTLADTLLAGAIDDRLREIAFREIEKAEVWLNQGYGDTAIAHVTMVSGWYPSLSHHIKRFKINYYMYQGEELYKIGLNDRALNYFDQALQMDPRLTFEVATYKHRIAVDLLTMADSLKDLNSLKFVIYALDKTRSLTGELNKTNAQILD
;
A
#
# COMPACT_ATOMS: atom_id res chain seq x y z
N ARG A 1 33.39 1.88 -9.30
CA ARG A 1 33.68 3.27 -8.91
C ARG A 1 33.98 3.28 -7.42
N TYR A 2 35.22 3.62 -7.06
CA TYR A 2 35.64 3.72 -5.67
C TYR A 2 35.17 5.07 -5.13
N SER A 3 34.21 5.07 -4.21
CA SER A 3 33.88 6.26 -3.44
C SER A 3 34.66 6.25 -2.14
N SER A 4 35.81 6.93 -2.13
CA SER A 4 36.54 7.20 -0.90
C SER A 4 35.83 8.32 -0.14
N LEU A 5 35.05 7.95 0.87
CA LEU A 5 34.57 8.91 1.87
C LEU A 5 35.65 9.04 2.96
N LEU A 6 36.46 10.06 2.85
CA LEU A 6 37.33 10.51 3.95
C LEU A 6 36.45 11.27 4.95
N LEU A 7 35.90 10.57 5.93
CA LEU A 7 35.23 11.19 7.05
C LEU A 7 36.21 11.34 8.22
N PRO A 8 36.46 12.57 8.69
CA PRO A 8 37.11 12.76 9.98
C PRO A 8 36.13 12.25 11.06
N SER A 9 36.48 11.20 11.74
CA SER A 9 35.74 10.73 12.91
C SER A 9 36.49 11.10 14.16
N ILE A 10 35.89 11.91 15.01
CA ILE A 10 36.30 12.07 16.39
C ILE A 10 35.84 10.80 17.09
N LEU A 11 36.80 9.91 17.39
CA LEU A 11 36.48 8.70 18.12
C LEU A 11 36.16 9.08 19.58
N PRO A 12 35.13 8.46 20.18
CA PRO A 12 34.90 8.56 21.60
C PRO A 12 36.18 8.06 22.33
N PRO A 13 36.51 8.63 23.50
CA PRO A 13 37.70 8.25 24.22
C PRO A 13 37.69 6.75 24.48
N GLN A 14 38.78 6.06 24.05
CA GLN A 14 38.94 4.63 24.32
C GLN A 14 39.57 4.46 25.68
N TRP A 15 38.98 3.58 26.46
CA TRP A 15 39.42 3.30 27.83
C TRP A 15 40.16 1.98 27.83
N THR A 16 41.47 2.04 28.12
CA THR A 16 42.26 0.83 28.34
C THR A 16 42.57 0.77 29.80
N VAL A 17 42.12 -0.27 30.49
CA VAL A 17 42.49 -0.57 31.88
C VAL A 17 43.72 -1.45 31.86
N LEU A 18 44.77 -0.96 32.44
CA LEU A 18 46.06 -1.66 32.55
C LEU A 18 46.26 -2.15 33.97
N ASN A 19 46.44 -3.47 34.08
CA ASN A 19 46.94 -4.08 35.32
C ASN A 19 48.27 -4.71 35.02
N ALA A 20 49.33 -4.20 35.62
CA ALA A 20 50.69 -4.72 35.45
C ALA A 20 51.35 -4.94 36.80
N SER A 21 52.19 -5.94 36.85
CA SER A 21 53.05 -6.20 37.98
C SER A 21 54.54 -6.01 37.58
N TRP A 22 55.29 -5.28 38.34
CA TRP A 22 56.71 -5.04 38.12
C TRP A 22 57.57 -6.12 38.75
N LYS A 23 58.85 -6.29 38.29
CA LYS A 23 59.83 -7.32 38.80
C LYS A 23 60.08 -7.29 40.30
N GLU A 24 59.82 -6.19 40.97
CA GLU A 24 59.96 -6.02 42.42
C GLU A 24 58.65 -6.14 43.21
N GLY A 25 57.61 -6.74 42.63
CA GLY A 25 56.34 -6.98 43.33
C GLY A 25 55.42 -5.77 43.48
N ALA A 26 55.75 -4.60 42.95
CA ALA A 26 54.85 -3.44 42.92
C ALA A 26 53.77 -3.63 41.91
N LYS A 27 52.53 -3.71 42.36
CA LYS A 27 51.33 -3.71 41.50
C LYS A 27 50.88 -2.29 41.27
N PHE A 28 50.67 -1.92 40.01
CA PHE A 28 50.02 -0.67 39.65
C PHE A 28 48.87 -0.90 38.69
N SER A 29 47.84 -0.08 38.79
CA SER A 29 46.72 -0.04 37.85
C SER A 29 46.76 1.31 37.16
N GLY A 30 46.28 1.36 35.93
CA GLY A 30 46.27 2.59 35.17
C GLY A 30 45.10 2.62 34.15
N LYS A 31 44.77 3.85 33.75
CA LYS A 31 43.82 4.12 32.67
C LYS A 31 44.53 4.92 31.60
N ILE A 32 44.32 4.56 30.35
CA ILE A 32 44.78 5.30 29.19
C ILE A 32 43.59 5.80 28.40
N TYR A 33 43.60 7.08 28.12
CA TYR A 33 42.64 7.77 27.31
C TYR A 33 43.31 8.19 26.01
N GLU A 34 42.71 7.85 24.87
CA GLU A 34 43.24 8.19 23.56
C GLU A 34 42.24 9.12 22.83
N ILE A 35 42.76 10.21 22.32
CA ILE A 35 42.06 11.14 21.45
C ILE A 35 42.83 11.24 20.15
N GLY A 36 42.21 11.01 19.02
CA GLY A 36 42.92 10.99 17.75
C GLY A 36 42.04 11.32 16.54
N TRP A 37 42.73 11.63 15.47
CA TRP A 37 42.19 11.78 14.15
C TRP A 37 42.24 10.44 13.43
N SER A 38 41.16 10.03 12.78
CA SER A 38 41.15 8.80 11.98
C SER A 38 40.75 9.04 10.53
N GLN A 39 41.45 8.38 9.63
CA GLN A 39 41.08 8.26 8.23
C GLN A 39 40.64 6.83 7.95
N SER A 40 39.53 6.69 7.25
CA SER A 40 39.02 5.37 6.89
C SER A 40 38.70 5.29 5.39
N LEU A 41 39.10 4.16 4.80
CA LEU A 41 38.76 3.77 3.44
C LEU A 41 37.76 2.61 3.54
N MET A 42 36.65 2.70 2.82
CA MET A 42 35.66 1.65 2.75
C MET A 42 35.59 1.15 1.32
N LEU A 43 35.80 -0.15 1.12
CA LEU A 43 35.72 -0.81 -0.18
C LEU A 43 34.52 -1.76 -0.21
N GLN A 44 33.63 -1.57 -1.16
CA GLN A 44 32.49 -2.45 -1.38
C GLN A 44 32.90 -3.60 -2.29
N TRP A 45 32.70 -4.84 -1.86
CA TRP A 45 32.97 -6.04 -2.64
C TRP A 45 31.68 -6.64 -3.23
N PHE A 46 30.63 -6.66 -2.44
CA PHE A 46 29.30 -7.15 -2.80
C PHE A 46 28.25 -6.16 -2.31
N GLU A 47 26.98 -6.37 -2.69
CA GLU A 47 25.89 -5.43 -2.36
C GLU A 47 25.81 -5.02 -0.89
N SER A 48 26.11 -5.94 0.03
CA SER A 48 26.02 -5.69 1.47
C SER A 48 27.33 -5.86 2.22
N TRP A 49 28.41 -6.26 1.55
CA TRP A 49 29.70 -6.52 2.19
C TRP A 49 30.71 -5.44 1.88
N TYR A 50 31.36 -4.95 2.92
CA TYR A 50 32.36 -3.90 2.85
C TYR A 50 33.58 -4.29 3.67
N THR A 51 34.77 -3.95 3.18
CA THR A 51 36.01 -3.96 3.96
C THR A 51 36.38 -2.54 4.35
N THR A 52 36.72 -2.33 5.59
CA THR A 52 37.15 -1.02 6.11
C THR A 52 38.58 -1.06 6.52
N TYR A 53 39.37 -0.10 6.07
CA TYR A 53 40.72 0.17 6.48
C TYR A 53 40.69 1.49 7.22
N ARG A 54 41.16 1.50 8.48
CA ARG A 54 41.20 2.71 9.27
C ARG A 54 42.57 2.90 9.86
N TYR A 55 43.14 4.05 9.67
CA TYR A 55 44.35 4.50 10.35
C TYR A 55 43.97 5.62 11.31
N THR A 56 44.40 5.54 12.56
CA THR A 56 44.19 6.55 13.59
C THR A 56 45.51 7.04 14.10
N TYR A 57 45.69 8.34 14.20
CA TYR A 57 46.80 9.01 14.86
C TYR A 57 46.25 9.97 15.92
N GLY A 58 46.82 9.91 17.13
CA GLY A 58 46.31 10.69 18.24
C GLY A 58 47.30 10.85 19.37
N ILE A 59 46.79 11.40 20.44
CA ILE A 59 47.49 11.59 21.69
C ILE A 59 46.83 10.71 22.74
N ALA A 60 47.64 9.94 23.45
CA ALA A 60 47.24 9.18 24.62
C ALA A 60 47.58 9.94 25.89
N TYR A 61 46.66 9.93 26.83
CA TYR A 61 46.86 10.39 28.19
C TYR A 61 46.73 9.19 29.13
N SER A 62 47.75 8.98 29.96
CA SER A 62 47.75 7.90 30.94
C SER A 62 47.63 8.43 32.34
N ARG A 63 46.89 7.74 33.19
CA ARG A 63 46.81 7.96 34.61
C ARG A 63 47.03 6.64 35.34
N PHE A 64 48.06 6.59 36.18
CA PHE A 64 48.42 5.41 36.95
C PHE A 64 48.03 5.60 38.41
N TYR A 65 47.78 4.51 39.09
CA TYR A 65 47.47 4.47 40.51
C TYR A 65 48.52 3.60 41.22
N LYS A 66 49.32 4.23 42.02
CA LYS A 66 50.38 3.58 42.84
C LYS A 66 50.28 4.10 44.28
N GLY A 67 49.59 3.38 45.12
CA GLY A 67 49.31 3.88 46.47
C GLY A 67 48.55 5.19 46.46
N GLU A 68 49.06 6.20 47.15
CA GLU A 68 48.45 7.57 47.17
C GLU A 68 48.88 8.44 45.99
N SER A 69 49.88 8.02 45.23
CA SER A 69 50.35 8.81 44.07
C SER A 69 49.61 8.45 42.79
N THR A 70 49.42 9.45 41.93
CA THR A 70 48.70 9.30 40.63
C THR A 70 49.58 9.84 39.49
N PRO A 71 50.64 9.11 39.11
CA PRO A 71 51.49 9.53 38.01
C PRO A 71 50.70 9.67 36.70
N THR A 72 50.98 10.74 35.97
CA THR A 72 50.33 11.00 34.67
C THR A 72 51.36 11.14 33.57
N GLY A 73 51.02 10.72 32.38
CA GLY A 73 51.91 10.83 31.22
C GLY A 73 51.12 11.02 29.94
N THR A 74 51.76 11.60 28.95
CA THR A 74 51.17 11.81 27.62
C THR A 74 52.11 11.31 26.53
N GLY A 75 51.57 10.93 25.40
CA GLY A 75 52.36 10.54 24.25
C GLY A 75 51.59 10.21 23.00
N PRO A 76 52.25 9.96 21.87
CA PRO A 76 51.60 9.63 20.63
C PRO A 76 50.97 8.22 20.67
N SER A 77 49.80 8.11 20.06
CA SER A 77 49.11 6.85 19.82
C SER A 77 48.81 6.69 18.33
N GLN A 78 49.07 5.50 17.82
CA GLN A 78 48.74 5.14 16.43
C GLN A 78 48.01 3.83 16.44
N SER A 79 46.95 3.73 15.62
CA SER A 79 46.27 2.46 15.44
C SER A 79 45.92 2.19 13.98
N PHE A 80 46.00 0.92 13.62
CA PHE A 80 45.55 0.40 12.35
C PHE A 80 44.43 -0.57 12.59
N THR A 81 43.31 -0.40 11.82
CA THR A 81 42.16 -1.27 11.92
C THR A 81 41.79 -1.81 10.54
N LEU A 82 41.62 -3.12 10.44
CA LEU A 82 41.09 -3.82 9.29
C LEU A 82 39.77 -4.43 9.71
N GLY A 83 38.69 -4.07 9.03
CA GLY A 83 37.35 -4.56 9.36
C GLY A 83 36.58 -5.12 8.17
N ALA A 84 35.73 -6.08 8.44
CA ALA A 84 34.72 -6.55 7.52
C ALA A 84 33.35 -6.20 8.09
N ARG A 85 32.47 -5.62 7.24
CA ARG A 85 31.14 -5.13 7.64
C ARG A 85 30.06 -5.61 6.70
N TYR A 86 28.95 -6.01 7.29
CA TYR A 86 27.73 -6.34 6.59
C TYR A 86 26.70 -5.23 6.83
N ILE A 87 26.23 -4.58 5.75
CA ILE A 87 25.19 -3.56 5.84
C ILE A 87 23.82 -4.23 5.83
N ILE A 88 23.08 -4.01 6.90
CA ILE A 88 21.70 -4.44 7.04
C ILE A 88 20.82 -3.39 6.35
N ASP A 89 20.13 -3.83 5.31
CA ASP A 89 19.23 -2.98 4.57
C ASP A 89 17.87 -2.96 5.24
N THR A 90 17.58 -1.88 5.94
CA THR A 90 16.30 -1.66 6.63
C THR A 90 15.26 -0.97 5.78
N GLY A 91 15.60 -0.60 4.53
CA GLY A 91 14.71 0.22 3.68
C GLY A 91 14.58 1.67 4.13
N LEU A 92 15.16 2.02 5.26
CA LEU A 92 15.20 3.39 5.77
C LEU A 92 16.36 4.17 5.17
N VAL A 93 16.32 5.49 5.29
CA VAL A 93 17.40 6.40 4.88
C VAL A 93 18.69 6.07 5.62
N ASN A 94 18.57 5.68 6.90
CA ASN A 94 19.69 5.28 7.74
C ASN A 94 20.02 3.82 7.50
N ARG A 95 21.31 3.53 7.32
CA ARG A 95 21.82 2.18 7.12
C ARG A 95 22.53 1.72 8.37
N PHE A 96 22.29 0.49 8.78
CA PHE A 96 22.97 -0.14 9.91
C PHE A 96 23.99 -1.14 9.36
N ALA A 97 25.13 -1.25 10.02
CA ALA A 97 26.09 -2.29 9.70
C ALA A 97 26.61 -2.94 11.00
N ILE A 98 26.80 -4.23 10.91
CA ILE A 98 27.50 -5.03 11.91
C ILE A 98 28.80 -5.53 11.31
N GLY A 99 29.84 -5.68 12.12
CA GLY A 99 31.11 -6.14 11.61
C GLY A 99 32.07 -6.59 12.67
N LEU A 100 33.21 -7.09 12.18
CA LEU A 100 34.35 -7.47 13.00
C LEU A 100 35.55 -6.65 12.54
N ASP A 101 36.22 -6.03 13.49
CA ASP A 101 37.40 -5.21 13.28
C ASP A 101 38.61 -5.88 13.98
N LEU A 102 39.70 -6.10 13.23
CA LEU A 102 41.02 -6.40 13.77
C LEU A 102 41.75 -5.08 14.00
N LYS A 103 42.07 -4.76 15.22
CA LYS A 103 42.75 -3.50 15.56
C LYS A 103 44.09 -3.78 16.19
N TYR A 104 45.13 -3.12 15.68
CA TYR A 104 46.43 -3.03 16.29
C TYR A 104 46.66 -1.57 16.73
N THR A 105 47.12 -1.38 17.97
CA THR A 105 47.45 -0.06 18.53
C THR A 105 48.85 -0.07 19.08
N HIS A 106 49.59 1.00 18.76
CA HIS A 106 50.89 1.29 19.29
C HIS A 106 50.86 2.67 19.97
N THR A 107 51.04 2.67 21.28
CA THR A 107 50.93 3.89 22.10
C THR A 107 52.21 4.03 22.89
N THR A 108 52.88 5.16 22.76
CA THR A 108 54.10 5.49 23.54
C THR A 108 53.75 6.60 24.51
N ILE A 109 53.89 6.33 25.80
CA ILE A 109 53.69 7.32 26.84
C ILE A 109 55.03 7.84 27.27
N ASN A 110 55.21 9.15 27.12
CA ASN A 110 56.45 9.86 27.48
C ASN A 110 56.16 10.81 28.65
N LYS A 111 57.24 11.24 29.33
CA LYS A 111 57.16 12.28 30.36
C LYS A 111 56.17 11.95 31.48
N ILE A 112 56.24 10.75 32.02
CA ILE A 112 55.46 10.40 33.20
C ILE A 112 55.95 11.25 34.36
N LYS A 113 55.03 12.05 34.91
CA LYS A 113 55.30 12.93 36.07
C LYS A 113 54.52 12.39 37.27
N ASP A 114 55.20 12.33 38.38
CA ASP A 114 54.61 12.05 39.68
C ASP A 114 54.75 13.30 40.57
N SER A 115 53.83 13.50 41.49
CA SER A 115 53.92 14.61 42.46
C SER A 115 55.21 14.61 43.27
N ASP A 116 55.82 13.44 43.50
CA ASP A 116 56.94 13.26 44.36
C ASP A 116 58.25 12.93 43.63
N ASP A 117 58.29 13.04 42.29
CA ASP A 117 59.41 12.77 41.36
C ASP A 117 60.10 11.38 41.57
N GLN A 118 59.38 10.46 42.22
CA GLN A 118 59.93 9.13 42.62
C GLN A 118 59.50 8.02 41.62
N THR A 119 58.94 8.34 40.46
CA THR A 119 58.58 7.30 39.49
C THR A 119 59.82 6.78 38.73
N PRO A 120 60.13 5.47 38.85
CA PRO A 120 61.27 4.88 38.16
C PRO A 120 61.03 4.76 36.63
N ILE A 121 59.81 4.96 36.17
CA ILE A 121 59.45 4.82 34.77
C ILE A 121 59.21 6.19 34.15
N LYS A 122 60.06 6.60 33.24
CA LYS A 122 59.99 7.88 32.55
C LYS A 122 59.18 7.78 31.23
N ASN A 123 59.14 6.62 30.60
CA ASN A 123 58.42 6.31 29.38
C ASN A 123 58.11 4.82 29.31
N PHE A 124 57.09 4.47 28.59
CA PHE A 124 56.78 3.08 28.24
C PHE A 124 55.96 3.03 26.96
N THR A 125 56.01 1.88 26.31
CA THR A 125 55.25 1.64 25.08
C THR A 125 54.30 0.48 25.30
N ILE A 126 53.09 0.66 24.83
CA ILE A 126 52.04 -0.36 24.84
C ILE A 126 51.70 -0.72 23.41
N GLN A 127 51.69 -2.02 23.16
CA GLN A 127 51.23 -2.58 21.91
C GLN A 127 50.05 -3.51 22.21
N THR A 128 48.92 -3.25 21.57
CA THR A 128 47.72 -4.07 21.73
C THR A 128 47.21 -4.54 20.37
N ALA A 129 46.84 -5.79 20.32
CA ALA A 129 46.10 -6.36 19.17
C ALA A 129 44.80 -6.98 19.68
N GLY A 130 43.72 -6.76 18.98
CA GLY A 130 42.43 -7.26 19.41
C GLY A 130 41.44 -7.39 18.28
N ILE A 131 40.40 -8.20 18.54
CA ILE A 131 39.22 -8.37 17.67
C ILE A 131 38.07 -7.67 18.36
N TYR A 132 37.33 -6.85 17.60
CA TYR A 132 36.24 -6.05 18.10
C TYR A 132 35.00 -6.32 17.27
N ALA A 133 33.88 -6.61 17.91
CA ALA A 133 32.55 -6.53 17.27
C ALA A 133 32.16 -5.06 17.15
N THR A 134 31.72 -4.67 15.97
CA THR A 134 31.34 -3.27 15.69
C THR A 134 29.92 -3.19 15.20
N ALA A 135 29.20 -2.17 15.67
CA ALA A 135 27.93 -1.73 15.13
C ALA A 135 28.11 -0.30 14.63
N SER A 136 27.57 -0.02 13.43
CA SER A 136 27.72 1.28 12.81
C SER A 136 26.37 1.74 12.26
N VAL A 137 26.09 3.01 12.39
CA VAL A 137 24.93 3.67 11.79
C VAL A 137 25.46 4.68 10.78
N PHE A 138 25.00 4.55 9.54
CA PHE A 138 25.28 5.51 8.48
C PHE A 138 24.06 6.39 8.29
N PHE A 139 24.21 7.66 8.47
CA PHE A 139 23.15 8.66 8.28
C PHE A 139 23.68 9.80 7.41
N GLY A 140 22.77 10.45 6.69
CA GLY A 140 23.10 11.46 5.70
C GLY A 140 23.52 10.84 4.36
N GLY A 141 23.84 11.69 3.43
CA GLY A 141 24.14 11.33 2.04
C GLY A 141 22.99 11.66 1.10
N GLN A 142 23.33 11.85 -0.16
CA GLN A 142 22.33 12.14 -1.20
C GLN A 142 21.56 10.86 -1.52
N GLN A 143 20.21 10.93 -1.40
CA GLN A 143 19.36 9.83 -1.78
C GLN A 143 19.33 9.67 -3.30
N THR A 144 19.63 8.47 -3.78
CA THR A 144 19.44 8.10 -5.18
C THR A 144 17.98 7.77 -5.46
N LYS A 145 17.56 7.77 -6.73
CA LYS A 145 16.25 7.24 -7.12
C LYS A 145 16.07 5.79 -6.67
N GLY A 146 17.14 4.98 -6.72
CA GLY A 146 17.13 3.61 -6.21
C GLY A 146 16.81 3.51 -4.71
N ASP A 147 17.34 4.41 -3.89
CA ASP A 147 17.03 4.45 -2.46
C ASP A 147 15.58 4.88 -2.21
N LYS A 148 15.06 5.84 -2.98
CA LYS A 148 13.64 6.26 -2.91
C LYS A 148 12.71 5.12 -3.31
N GLY A 149 12.95 4.48 -4.44
CA GLY A 149 12.14 3.35 -4.88
C GLY A 149 12.09 2.20 -3.88
N LYS A 150 13.24 1.89 -3.28
CA LYS A 150 13.37 0.91 -2.21
C LYS A 150 12.59 1.34 -0.95
N THR A 151 12.63 2.60 -0.56
CA THR A 151 11.82 3.11 0.56
C THR A 151 10.33 2.88 0.30
N HIS A 152 9.84 3.21 -0.92
CA HIS A 152 8.45 2.97 -1.29
C HIS A 152 8.08 1.48 -1.25
N TYR A 153 8.99 0.59 -1.64
CA TYR A 153 8.77 -0.86 -1.51
C TYR A 153 8.54 -1.28 -0.06
N TYR A 154 9.34 -0.80 0.89
CA TYR A 154 9.21 -1.18 2.31
C TYR A 154 7.99 -0.56 3.00
N ILE A 155 7.56 0.63 2.60
CA ILE A 155 6.28 1.19 3.07
C ILE A 155 5.06 0.60 2.36
N LYS A 156 5.26 -0.43 1.51
CA LYS A 156 4.23 -1.17 0.77
C LYS A 156 3.49 -0.35 -0.29
N ASP A 157 4.12 0.71 -0.79
CA ASP A 157 3.67 1.44 -1.97
C ASP A 157 4.37 0.89 -3.23
N TYR A 158 3.92 -0.30 -3.64
CA TYR A 158 4.56 -1.07 -4.70
C TYR A 158 4.42 -0.42 -6.08
N ILE A 159 3.33 0.32 -6.32
CA ILE A 159 3.10 1.02 -7.58
C ILE A 159 4.16 2.11 -7.77
N LEU A 160 4.38 2.94 -6.76
CA LEU A 160 5.37 4.00 -6.82
C LEU A 160 6.79 3.45 -6.75
N ALA A 161 7.00 2.40 -5.95
CA ALA A 161 8.29 1.69 -5.88
C ALA A 161 8.72 1.17 -7.25
N LYS A 162 7.84 0.45 -7.96
CA LYS A 162 8.11 -0.07 -9.30
C LYS A 162 8.52 1.07 -10.24
N ARG A 163 7.71 2.10 -10.36
CA ARG A 163 7.98 3.24 -11.27
C ARG A 163 9.33 3.88 -11.02
N ILE A 164 9.64 4.21 -9.76
CA ILE A 164 10.91 4.88 -9.41
C ILE A 164 12.11 3.96 -9.65
N LEU A 165 11.96 2.65 -9.38
CA LEU A 165 13.03 1.69 -9.60
C LEU A 165 13.27 1.43 -11.09
N GLU A 166 12.24 1.43 -11.92
CA GLU A 166 12.37 1.38 -13.40
C GLU A 166 13.13 2.60 -13.92
N GLU A 167 12.74 3.81 -13.53
CA GLU A 167 13.49 5.04 -13.86
C GLU A 167 14.95 4.96 -13.43
N PHE A 168 15.23 4.41 -12.23
CA PHE A 168 16.60 4.23 -11.74
C PHE A 168 17.39 3.25 -12.59
N VAL A 169 16.78 2.13 -13.01
CA VAL A 169 17.43 1.12 -13.86
C VAL A 169 17.77 1.69 -15.23
N ASP A 170 16.89 2.50 -15.81
CA ASP A 170 17.06 3.11 -17.13
C ASP A 170 18.15 4.19 -17.11
N GLU A 171 18.16 5.04 -16.08
CA GLU A 171 19.14 6.12 -15.95
C GLU A 171 20.55 5.62 -15.56
N HIS A 172 20.63 4.49 -14.85
CA HIS A 172 21.89 4.00 -14.27
C HIS A 172 22.13 2.50 -14.53
N PRO A 173 22.21 2.05 -15.82
CA PRO A 173 22.27 0.63 -16.18
C PRO A 173 23.50 -0.11 -15.63
N ASN A 174 24.57 0.61 -15.31
CA ASN A 174 25.82 0.05 -14.78
C ASN A 174 26.01 0.27 -13.28
N HIS A 175 24.96 0.63 -12.55
CA HIS A 175 25.05 0.86 -11.11
C HIS A 175 25.20 -0.46 -10.36
N ALA A 176 26.00 -0.46 -9.27
CA ALA A 176 26.27 -1.67 -8.46
C ALA A 176 25.00 -2.36 -7.91
N ASN A 177 23.95 -1.57 -7.63
CA ASN A 177 22.70 -2.07 -7.07
C ASN A 177 21.61 -2.39 -8.13
N ILE A 178 21.97 -2.47 -9.42
CA ILE A 178 21.00 -2.68 -10.51
C ILE A 178 20.28 -4.01 -10.39
N HIS A 179 20.97 -5.08 -10.02
CA HIS A 179 20.37 -6.41 -9.84
C HIS A 179 19.32 -6.41 -8.74
N ARG A 180 19.59 -5.70 -7.66
CA ARG A 180 18.66 -5.56 -6.56
C ARG A 180 17.45 -4.72 -6.94
N ALA A 181 17.64 -3.62 -7.67
CA ALA A 181 16.53 -2.82 -8.19
C ALA A 181 15.63 -3.64 -9.09
N LYS A 182 16.18 -4.41 -10.04
CA LYS A 182 15.41 -5.32 -10.90
C LYS A 182 14.64 -6.38 -10.12
N LYS A 183 15.24 -6.96 -9.08
CA LYS A 183 14.54 -7.90 -8.19
C LYS A 183 13.35 -7.26 -7.50
N LEU A 184 13.53 -6.04 -6.95
CA LEU A 184 12.46 -5.31 -6.27
C LEU A 184 11.34 -4.88 -7.23
N ILE A 185 11.66 -4.60 -8.52
CA ILE A 185 10.65 -4.33 -9.56
C ILE A 185 9.74 -5.56 -9.73
N VAL A 186 10.33 -6.75 -9.96
CA VAL A 186 9.58 -8.00 -10.14
C VAL A 186 8.75 -8.34 -8.90
N GLU A 187 9.32 -8.15 -7.71
CA GLU A 187 8.58 -8.36 -6.47
C GLU A 187 7.45 -7.34 -6.27
N SER A 188 7.65 -6.08 -6.68
CA SER A 188 6.62 -5.05 -6.66
C SER A 188 5.46 -5.42 -7.59
N GLU A 189 5.74 -5.85 -8.82
CA GLU A 189 4.72 -6.32 -9.77
C GLU A 189 3.81 -7.37 -9.19
N ARG A 190 4.38 -8.38 -8.53
CA ARG A 190 3.61 -9.45 -7.86
C ARG A 190 2.76 -8.94 -6.70
N LYS A 191 3.17 -7.84 -6.05
CA LYS A 191 2.49 -7.27 -4.87
C LYS A 191 1.50 -6.15 -5.20
N ILE A 192 1.56 -5.56 -6.39
CA ILE A 192 0.63 -4.51 -6.85
C ILE A 192 -0.84 -4.95 -6.75
N PRO A 193 -1.27 -6.15 -7.18
CA PRO A 193 -2.66 -6.57 -7.05
C PRO A 193 -3.15 -6.55 -5.60
N TYR A 194 -2.33 -6.98 -4.65
CA TYR A 194 -2.66 -6.95 -3.22
C TYR A 194 -2.75 -5.52 -2.67
N GLN A 195 -1.89 -4.60 -3.16
CA GLN A 195 -1.98 -3.19 -2.80
C GLN A 195 -3.30 -2.59 -3.30
N LEU A 196 -3.66 -2.83 -4.55
CA LEU A 196 -4.91 -2.35 -5.15
C LEU A 196 -6.13 -2.93 -4.45
N MET A 197 -6.15 -4.25 -4.15
CA MET A 197 -7.21 -4.88 -3.38
C MET A 197 -7.40 -4.21 -2.02
N ARG A 198 -6.32 -3.97 -1.28
CA ARG A 198 -6.37 -3.28 0.02
C ARG A 198 -6.87 -1.85 -0.09
N GLN A 199 -6.49 -1.13 -1.15
CA GLN A 199 -7.03 0.20 -1.43
C GLN A 199 -8.54 0.12 -1.73
N GLY A 200 -8.98 -0.87 -2.51
CA GLY A 200 -10.38 -1.16 -2.77
C GLY A 200 -11.16 -1.38 -1.47
N MET A 201 -10.65 -2.24 -0.57
CA MET A 201 -11.26 -2.47 0.75
C MET A 201 -11.39 -1.17 1.55
N SER A 202 -10.35 -0.36 1.59
CA SER A 202 -10.38 0.92 2.32
C SER A 202 -11.38 1.92 1.72
N PHE A 203 -11.59 1.93 0.41
CA PHE A 203 -12.62 2.75 -0.22
C PHE A 203 -14.02 2.20 0.05
N ASP A 204 -14.20 0.88 0.04
CA ASP A 204 -15.47 0.23 0.35
C ASP A 204 -15.92 0.50 1.79
N GLU A 205 -15.02 0.36 2.77
CA GLU A 205 -15.26 0.70 4.18
C GLU A 205 -15.70 2.17 4.39
N ARG A 206 -15.26 3.07 3.51
CA ARG A 206 -15.64 4.48 3.52
C ARG A 206 -16.91 4.77 2.72
N GLY A 207 -17.56 3.77 2.14
CA GLY A 207 -18.74 3.91 1.31
C GLY A 207 -18.47 4.49 -0.10
N MET A 208 -17.21 4.56 -0.52
CA MET A 208 -16.82 5.07 -1.84
C MET A 208 -16.83 3.94 -2.88
N VAL A 209 -18.03 3.41 -3.17
CA VAL A 209 -18.22 2.18 -3.96
C VAL A 209 -17.56 2.25 -5.34
N GLU A 210 -17.75 3.32 -6.09
CA GLU A 210 -17.17 3.46 -7.43
C GLU A 210 -15.65 3.36 -7.43
N ARG A 211 -15.00 4.04 -6.47
CA ARG A 211 -13.54 3.97 -6.29
C ARG A 211 -13.08 2.59 -5.85
N ALA A 212 -13.84 1.94 -4.98
CA ALA A 212 -13.56 0.58 -4.55
C ALA A 212 -13.58 -0.38 -5.73
N VAL A 213 -14.64 -0.33 -6.52
CA VAL A 213 -14.84 -1.16 -7.73
C VAL A 213 -13.71 -0.93 -8.74
N GLU A 214 -13.34 0.34 -9.01
CA GLU A 214 -12.21 0.66 -9.91
C GLU A 214 -10.92 -0.05 -9.46
N LYS A 215 -10.61 0.00 -8.15
CA LYS A 215 -9.41 -0.63 -7.61
C LYS A 215 -9.48 -2.15 -7.67
N TYR A 216 -10.64 -2.74 -7.37
CA TYR A 216 -10.84 -4.19 -7.48
C TYR A 216 -10.73 -4.68 -8.93
N ILE A 217 -11.35 -4.01 -9.89
CA ILE A 217 -11.24 -4.38 -11.31
C ILE A 217 -9.78 -4.33 -11.75
N ARG A 218 -9.07 -3.24 -11.42
CA ARG A 218 -7.65 -3.10 -11.76
C ARG A 218 -6.79 -4.15 -11.04
N ALA A 219 -7.11 -4.49 -9.79
CA ALA A 219 -6.43 -5.56 -9.07
C ALA A 219 -6.66 -6.92 -9.77
N LYS A 220 -7.90 -7.22 -10.17
CA LYS A 220 -8.29 -8.47 -10.84
C LYS A 220 -7.54 -8.69 -12.15
N THR A 221 -7.31 -7.64 -12.95
CA THR A 221 -6.58 -7.74 -14.22
C THR A 221 -5.10 -8.09 -14.06
N LEU A 222 -4.53 -7.82 -12.88
CA LEU A 222 -3.10 -8.04 -12.58
C LEU A 222 -2.88 -9.25 -11.64
N ALA A 223 -3.96 -9.81 -11.11
CA ALA A 223 -3.92 -10.87 -10.11
C ALA A 223 -3.70 -12.25 -10.76
N ASP A 224 -3.11 -13.17 -9.99
CA ASP A 224 -3.15 -14.58 -10.29
C ASP A 224 -4.57 -15.16 -10.11
N THR A 225 -4.80 -16.39 -10.52
CA THR A 225 -6.12 -17.02 -10.53
C THR A 225 -6.76 -17.07 -9.14
N LEU A 226 -5.96 -17.32 -8.09
CA LEU A 226 -6.47 -17.43 -6.72
C LEU A 226 -6.91 -16.07 -6.17
N LEU A 227 -6.07 -15.06 -6.34
CA LEU A 227 -6.39 -13.70 -5.90
C LEU A 227 -7.52 -13.10 -6.75
N ALA A 228 -7.54 -13.37 -8.05
CA ALA A 228 -8.62 -12.94 -8.94
C ALA A 228 -9.98 -13.48 -8.50
N GLY A 229 -10.04 -14.74 -8.05
CA GLY A 229 -11.24 -15.35 -7.47
C GLY A 229 -11.70 -14.62 -6.20
N ALA A 230 -10.78 -14.35 -5.27
CA ALA A 230 -11.10 -13.62 -4.04
C ALA A 230 -11.58 -12.19 -4.30
N ILE A 231 -11.02 -11.52 -5.32
CA ILE A 231 -11.46 -10.19 -5.75
C ILE A 231 -12.86 -10.26 -6.38
N ASP A 232 -13.12 -11.30 -7.18
CA ASP A 232 -14.44 -11.51 -7.79
C ASP A 232 -15.53 -11.71 -6.74
N ASP A 233 -15.25 -12.48 -5.69
CA ASP A 233 -16.17 -12.67 -4.57
C ASP A 233 -16.50 -11.33 -3.89
N ARG A 234 -15.50 -10.46 -3.70
CA ARG A 234 -15.72 -9.11 -3.15
C ARG A 234 -16.56 -8.22 -4.07
N LEU A 235 -16.26 -8.23 -5.36
CA LEU A 235 -17.08 -7.50 -6.34
C LEU A 235 -18.52 -7.99 -6.35
N ARG A 236 -18.73 -9.31 -6.21
CA ARG A 236 -20.07 -9.91 -6.09
C ARG A 236 -20.79 -9.43 -4.83
N GLU A 237 -20.15 -9.45 -3.67
CA GLU A 237 -20.73 -8.95 -2.42
C GLU A 237 -21.16 -7.49 -2.54
N ILE A 238 -20.30 -6.65 -3.10
CA ILE A 238 -20.62 -5.23 -3.33
C ILE A 238 -21.80 -5.10 -4.28
N ALA A 239 -21.82 -5.86 -5.38
CA ALA A 239 -22.90 -5.81 -6.37
C ALA A 239 -24.26 -6.20 -5.76
N PHE A 240 -24.30 -7.25 -4.96
CA PHE A 240 -25.53 -7.65 -4.25
C PHE A 240 -25.99 -6.56 -3.27
N ARG A 241 -25.10 -6.04 -2.45
CA ARG A 241 -25.41 -4.95 -1.51
C ARG A 241 -25.98 -3.72 -2.21
N GLU A 242 -25.43 -3.35 -3.37
CA GLU A 242 -25.90 -2.20 -4.12
C GLU A 242 -27.25 -2.46 -4.82
N ILE A 243 -27.53 -3.70 -5.25
CA ILE A 243 -28.85 -4.10 -5.75
C ILE A 243 -29.90 -4.06 -4.62
N GLU A 244 -29.56 -4.58 -3.44
CA GLU A 244 -30.46 -4.52 -2.26
C GLU A 244 -30.79 -3.07 -1.87
N LYS A 245 -29.82 -2.16 -1.89
CA LYS A 245 -30.09 -0.73 -1.67
C LYS A 245 -31.05 -0.15 -2.72
N ALA A 246 -30.88 -0.54 -3.97
CA ALA A 246 -31.77 -0.10 -5.05
C ALA A 246 -33.18 -0.63 -4.85
N GLU A 247 -33.37 -1.87 -4.36
CA GLU A 247 -34.67 -2.41 -4.01
C GLU A 247 -35.35 -1.60 -2.89
N VAL A 248 -34.59 -1.19 -1.86
CA VAL A 248 -35.11 -0.30 -0.81
C VAL A 248 -35.55 1.05 -1.39
N TRP A 249 -34.75 1.66 -2.27
CA TRP A 249 -35.11 2.92 -2.90
C TRP A 249 -36.33 2.80 -3.81
N LEU A 250 -36.46 1.70 -4.54
CA LEU A 250 -37.64 1.42 -5.35
C LEU A 250 -38.90 1.38 -4.48
N ASN A 251 -38.87 0.64 -3.37
CA ASN A 251 -40.00 0.54 -2.44
C ASN A 251 -40.35 1.86 -1.73
N GLN A 252 -39.38 2.80 -1.67
CA GLN A 252 -39.59 4.17 -1.13
C GLN A 252 -40.10 5.15 -2.20
N GLY A 253 -40.29 4.72 -3.45
CA GLY A 253 -40.75 5.55 -4.54
C GLY A 253 -39.64 6.27 -5.33
N TYR A 254 -38.36 6.02 -5.02
CA TYR A 254 -37.22 6.60 -5.74
C TYR A 254 -36.80 5.73 -6.95
N GLY A 255 -37.75 5.38 -7.81
CA GLY A 255 -37.55 4.42 -8.89
C GLY A 255 -36.44 4.81 -9.88
N ASP A 256 -36.39 6.09 -10.30
CA ASP A 256 -35.36 6.55 -11.24
C ASP A 256 -33.94 6.45 -10.66
N THR A 257 -33.79 6.75 -9.37
CA THR A 257 -32.51 6.58 -8.66
C THR A 257 -32.16 5.10 -8.58
N ALA A 258 -33.10 4.25 -8.24
CA ALA A 258 -32.90 2.81 -8.11
C ALA A 258 -32.46 2.17 -9.43
N ILE A 259 -33.14 2.49 -10.56
CA ILE A 259 -32.80 1.92 -11.87
C ILE A 259 -31.47 2.43 -12.40
N ALA A 260 -31.10 3.70 -12.16
CA ALA A 260 -29.81 4.26 -12.52
C ALA A 260 -28.68 3.51 -11.76
N HIS A 261 -28.91 3.24 -10.48
CA HIS A 261 -27.95 2.55 -9.63
C HIS A 261 -27.71 1.10 -10.07
N VAL A 262 -28.76 0.34 -10.34
CA VAL A 262 -28.65 -1.04 -10.85
C VAL A 262 -28.03 -1.08 -12.24
N THR A 263 -28.28 -0.08 -13.08
CA THR A 263 -27.64 0.04 -14.39
C THR A 263 -26.13 0.25 -14.26
N MET A 264 -25.71 1.06 -13.29
CA MET A 264 -24.28 1.22 -12.94
C MET A 264 -23.66 -0.12 -12.52
N VAL A 265 -24.32 -0.88 -11.64
CA VAL A 265 -23.85 -2.22 -11.21
C VAL A 265 -23.73 -3.16 -12.41
N SER A 266 -24.67 -3.13 -13.34
CA SER A 266 -24.63 -3.91 -14.58
C SER A 266 -23.39 -3.64 -15.42
N GLY A 267 -22.88 -2.40 -15.40
CA GLY A 267 -21.71 -1.99 -16.16
C GLY A 267 -20.40 -2.62 -15.68
N TRP A 268 -20.27 -2.84 -14.38
CA TRP A 268 -18.99 -3.36 -13.82
C TRP A 268 -19.09 -4.81 -13.32
N TYR A 269 -20.30 -5.37 -13.08
CA TYR A 269 -20.49 -6.77 -12.69
C TYR A 269 -21.62 -7.46 -13.47
N PRO A 270 -21.44 -7.72 -14.77
CA PRO A 270 -22.47 -8.31 -15.64
C PRO A 270 -22.85 -9.75 -15.26
N SER A 271 -22.07 -10.43 -14.45
CA SER A 271 -22.36 -11.81 -14.00
C SER A 271 -23.66 -11.93 -13.20
N LEU A 272 -24.19 -10.82 -12.64
CA LEU A 272 -25.48 -10.77 -11.98
C LEU A 272 -26.65 -10.44 -12.94
N SER A 273 -26.50 -10.66 -14.23
CA SER A 273 -27.50 -10.33 -15.26
C SER A 273 -28.92 -10.81 -14.92
N HIS A 274 -29.05 -11.99 -14.29
CA HIS A 274 -30.36 -12.51 -13.87
C HIS A 274 -31.01 -11.66 -12.78
N HIS A 275 -30.27 -11.27 -11.74
CA HIS A 275 -30.76 -10.42 -10.64
C HIS A 275 -31.09 -9.01 -11.15
N ILE A 276 -30.23 -8.47 -12.00
CA ILE A 276 -30.43 -7.17 -12.64
C ILE A 276 -31.66 -7.18 -13.50
N LYS A 277 -31.87 -8.25 -14.29
CA LYS A 277 -33.06 -8.45 -15.11
C LYS A 277 -34.34 -8.48 -14.24
N ARG A 278 -34.33 -9.27 -13.16
CA ARG A 278 -35.43 -9.35 -12.20
C ARG A 278 -35.75 -7.99 -11.57
N PHE A 279 -34.74 -7.24 -11.16
CA PHE A 279 -34.91 -5.90 -10.63
C PHE A 279 -35.58 -4.97 -11.66
N LYS A 280 -35.11 -4.97 -12.92
CA LYS A 280 -35.67 -4.14 -13.98
C LYS A 280 -37.15 -4.48 -14.24
N ILE A 281 -37.52 -5.76 -14.22
CA ILE A 281 -38.90 -6.20 -14.33
C ILE A 281 -39.73 -5.61 -13.19
N ASN A 282 -39.31 -5.77 -11.96
CA ASN A 282 -39.98 -5.23 -10.78
C ASN A 282 -40.14 -3.70 -10.87
N TYR A 283 -39.07 -3.01 -11.31
CA TYR A 283 -39.12 -1.56 -11.53
C TYR A 283 -40.18 -1.16 -12.56
N TYR A 284 -40.22 -1.83 -13.70
CA TYR A 284 -41.19 -1.52 -14.74
C TYR A 284 -42.64 -1.80 -14.28
N MET A 285 -42.86 -2.91 -13.60
CA MET A 285 -44.16 -3.23 -13.03
C MET A 285 -44.58 -2.16 -12.00
N TYR A 286 -43.69 -1.82 -11.06
CA TYR A 286 -43.97 -0.79 -10.05
C TYR A 286 -44.26 0.58 -10.66
N GLN A 287 -43.46 1.04 -11.63
CA GLN A 287 -43.72 2.31 -12.33
C GLN A 287 -45.04 2.29 -13.09
N GLY A 288 -45.37 1.17 -13.74
CA GLY A 288 -46.64 0.97 -14.41
C GLY A 288 -47.83 1.11 -13.44
N GLU A 289 -47.74 0.49 -12.26
CA GLU A 289 -48.77 0.59 -11.22
C GLU A 289 -48.95 2.01 -10.68
N GLU A 290 -47.86 2.70 -10.36
CA GLU A 290 -47.92 4.06 -9.85
C GLU A 290 -48.52 5.04 -10.88
N LEU A 291 -48.15 4.90 -12.16
CA LEU A 291 -48.70 5.71 -13.23
C LEU A 291 -50.16 5.39 -13.49
N TYR A 292 -50.57 4.13 -13.36
CA TYR A 292 -51.97 3.72 -13.45
C TYR A 292 -52.80 4.36 -12.32
N LYS A 293 -52.36 4.32 -11.08
CA LYS A 293 -53.05 4.93 -9.92
C LYS A 293 -53.34 6.43 -10.11
N ILE A 294 -52.47 7.14 -10.81
CA ILE A 294 -52.65 8.58 -11.09
C ILE A 294 -53.31 8.86 -12.45
N GLY A 295 -53.79 7.81 -13.13
CA GLY A 295 -54.57 7.93 -14.39
C GLY A 295 -53.72 8.17 -15.65
N LEU A 296 -52.40 8.05 -15.58
CA LEU A 296 -51.51 8.19 -16.75
C LEU A 296 -51.39 6.87 -17.52
N ASN A 297 -52.54 6.40 -18.04
CA ASN A 297 -52.72 5.08 -18.61
C ASN A 297 -51.77 4.74 -19.77
N ASP A 298 -51.50 5.66 -20.69
CA ASP A 298 -50.60 5.41 -21.82
C ASP A 298 -49.17 5.17 -21.38
N ARG A 299 -48.72 5.91 -20.36
CA ARG A 299 -47.39 5.70 -19.77
C ARG A 299 -47.33 4.40 -18.99
N ALA A 300 -48.36 4.09 -18.23
CA ALA A 300 -48.49 2.83 -17.49
C ALA A 300 -48.37 1.62 -18.42
N LEU A 301 -49.11 1.63 -19.53
CA LEU A 301 -49.07 0.59 -20.55
C LEU A 301 -47.70 0.40 -21.15
N ASN A 302 -46.97 1.49 -21.43
CA ASN A 302 -45.60 1.40 -21.94
C ASN A 302 -44.66 0.69 -20.96
N TYR A 303 -44.78 0.96 -19.66
CA TYR A 303 -43.99 0.28 -18.63
C TYR A 303 -44.35 -1.21 -18.49
N PHE A 304 -45.66 -1.54 -18.53
CA PHE A 304 -46.10 -2.94 -18.51
C PHE A 304 -45.63 -3.71 -19.76
N ASP A 305 -45.62 -3.09 -20.92
CA ASP A 305 -45.11 -3.69 -22.15
C ASP A 305 -43.58 -3.92 -22.09
N GLN A 306 -42.81 -2.99 -21.47
CA GLN A 306 -41.39 -3.20 -21.25
C GLN A 306 -41.12 -4.38 -20.30
N ALA A 307 -41.90 -4.51 -19.23
CA ALA A 307 -41.81 -5.66 -18.32
C ALA A 307 -42.09 -6.97 -19.05
N LEU A 308 -43.14 -6.99 -19.86
CA LEU A 308 -43.56 -8.16 -20.65
C LEU A 308 -42.50 -8.57 -21.68
N GLN A 309 -41.88 -7.60 -22.36
CA GLN A 309 -40.76 -7.87 -23.29
C GLN A 309 -39.58 -8.53 -22.59
N MET A 310 -39.33 -8.17 -21.34
CA MET A 310 -38.26 -8.78 -20.56
C MET A 310 -38.61 -10.16 -20.02
N ASP A 311 -39.85 -10.38 -19.59
CA ASP A 311 -40.33 -11.68 -19.11
C ASP A 311 -41.73 -12.02 -19.65
N PRO A 312 -41.81 -12.85 -20.69
CA PRO A 312 -43.10 -13.29 -21.26
C PRO A 312 -44.03 -13.99 -20.27
N ARG A 313 -43.54 -14.47 -19.14
CA ARG A 313 -44.38 -15.14 -18.11
C ARG A 313 -45.29 -14.15 -17.40
N LEU A 314 -45.08 -12.84 -17.54
CA LEU A 314 -45.97 -11.80 -17.01
C LEU A 314 -47.19 -11.55 -17.84
N THR A 315 -47.42 -12.33 -18.91
CA THR A 315 -48.53 -12.16 -19.83
C THR A 315 -49.86 -12.03 -19.11
N PHE A 316 -50.15 -12.90 -18.14
CA PHE A 316 -51.43 -12.87 -17.40
C PHE A 316 -51.56 -11.62 -16.51
N GLU A 317 -50.47 -11.27 -15.80
CA GLU A 317 -50.48 -10.11 -14.91
C GLU A 317 -50.65 -8.79 -15.68
N VAL A 318 -49.86 -8.62 -16.74
CA VAL A 318 -49.95 -7.44 -17.62
C VAL A 318 -51.34 -7.38 -18.31
N ALA A 319 -51.90 -8.51 -18.74
CA ALA A 319 -53.24 -8.57 -19.28
C ALA A 319 -54.31 -8.09 -18.27
N THR A 320 -54.11 -8.43 -16.98
CA THR A 320 -55.01 -7.96 -15.91
C THR A 320 -54.99 -6.43 -15.80
N TYR A 321 -53.82 -5.80 -15.84
CA TYR A 321 -53.72 -4.33 -15.84
C TYR A 321 -54.29 -3.71 -17.11
N LYS A 322 -54.00 -4.27 -18.28
CA LYS A 322 -54.61 -3.82 -19.56
C LYS A 322 -56.13 -3.87 -19.51
N HIS A 323 -56.69 -4.93 -18.92
CA HIS A 323 -58.17 -5.06 -18.76
C HIS A 323 -58.72 -3.98 -17.82
N ARG A 324 -58.08 -3.76 -16.65
CA ARG A 324 -58.51 -2.69 -15.73
C ARG A 324 -58.46 -1.32 -16.38
N ILE A 325 -57.37 -0.98 -17.08
CA ILE A 325 -57.25 0.27 -17.82
C ILE A 325 -58.35 0.39 -18.88
N ALA A 326 -58.69 -0.69 -19.60
CA ALA A 326 -59.76 -0.68 -20.59
C ALA A 326 -61.14 -0.40 -19.94
N VAL A 327 -61.44 -1.01 -18.80
CA VAL A 327 -62.68 -0.79 -18.04
C VAL A 327 -62.77 0.66 -17.53
N ASP A 328 -61.68 1.17 -16.95
CA ASP A 328 -61.60 2.55 -16.43
C ASP A 328 -61.81 3.58 -17.56
N LEU A 329 -61.20 3.37 -18.72
CA LEU A 329 -61.37 4.22 -19.90
C LEU A 329 -62.82 4.20 -20.42
N LEU A 330 -63.47 3.04 -20.42
CA LEU A 330 -64.89 2.92 -20.80
C LEU A 330 -65.79 3.66 -19.82
N THR A 331 -65.54 3.52 -18.51
CA THR A 331 -66.28 4.21 -17.46
C THR A 331 -66.16 5.73 -17.58
N MET A 332 -64.91 6.20 -17.84
CA MET A 332 -64.62 7.62 -18.08
C MET A 332 -65.30 8.11 -19.37
N ALA A 333 -65.26 7.34 -20.45
CA ALA A 333 -65.97 7.69 -21.71
C ALA A 333 -67.48 7.83 -21.52
N ASP A 334 -68.03 6.93 -20.73
CA ASP A 334 -69.52 6.99 -20.44
C ASP A 334 -69.86 8.22 -19.59
N SER A 335 -69.09 8.52 -18.60
CA SER A 335 -69.22 9.72 -17.74
C SER A 335 -69.05 11.04 -18.50
N LEU A 336 -68.24 11.08 -19.55
CA LEU A 336 -67.94 12.27 -20.34
C LEU A 336 -68.90 12.47 -21.54
N LYS A 337 -69.76 11.52 -21.82
CA LYS A 337 -70.74 11.55 -22.86
C LYS A 337 -71.63 12.78 -22.73
N ASP A 338 -72.00 13.13 -21.51
CA ASP A 338 -72.86 14.25 -21.19
C ASP A 338 -72.19 15.62 -21.20
N LEU A 339 -70.81 15.64 -21.21
CA LEU A 339 -70.04 16.85 -21.18
C LEU A 339 -69.49 17.34 -22.51
N ASN A 340 -70.00 16.83 -23.63
CA ASN A 340 -69.59 17.19 -24.99
C ASN A 340 -68.09 17.05 -25.32
N SER A 341 -67.39 16.20 -24.59
CA SER A 341 -65.97 15.93 -24.78
C SER A 341 -65.68 14.83 -25.82
N LEU A 342 -66.24 15.02 -27.01
CA LEU A 342 -66.29 14.00 -28.09
C LEU A 342 -64.89 13.45 -28.42
N LYS A 343 -63.86 14.31 -28.42
CA LYS A 343 -62.48 13.89 -28.70
C LYS A 343 -61.92 12.89 -27.67
N PHE A 344 -62.24 13.11 -26.39
CA PHE A 344 -61.82 12.20 -25.34
C PHE A 344 -62.55 10.87 -25.36
N VAL A 345 -63.85 10.93 -25.64
CA VAL A 345 -64.65 9.72 -25.78
C VAL A 345 -64.16 8.85 -26.94
N ILE A 346 -63.88 9.46 -28.10
CA ILE A 346 -63.31 8.75 -29.25
C ILE A 346 -61.95 8.13 -28.87
N TYR A 347 -61.06 8.90 -28.26
CA TYR A 347 -59.75 8.39 -27.78
C TYR A 347 -59.91 7.19 -26.84
N ALA A 348 -60.81 7.29 -25.84
CA ALA A 348 -61.05 6.23 -24.87
C ALA A 348 -61.57 4.96 -25.52
N LEU A 349 -62.52 5.09 -26.44
CA LEU A 349 -63.12 3.97 -27.21
C LEU A 349 -62.09 3.30 -28.13
N ASP A 350 -61.29 4.08 -28.88
CA ASP A 350 -60.26 3.55 -29.78
C ASP A 350 -59.18 2.82 -28.98
N LYS A 351 -58.72 3.38 -27.84
CA LYS A 351 -57.75 2.76 -26.97
C LYS A 351 -58.28 1.46 -26.35
N THR A 352 -59.54 1.48 -25.88
CA THR A 352 -60.21 0.29 -25.35
C THR A 352 -60.33 -0.82 -26.40
N ARG A 353 -60.73 -0.45 -27.63
CA ARG A 353 -60.81 -1.41 -28.75
C ARG A 353 -59.43 -2.04 -29.06
N SER A 354 -58.36 -1.25 -29.06
CA SER A 354 -57.00 -1.75 -29.24
C SER A 354 -56.61 -2.73 -28.14
N LEU A 355 -56.79 -2.36 -26.87
CA LEU A 355 -56.47 -3.21 -25.70
C LEU A 355 -57.31 -4.49 -25.69
N THR A 356 -58.62 -4.43 -26.04
CA THR A 356 -59.47 -5.62 -26.13
C THR A 356 -59.01 -6.57 -27.23
N GLY A 357 -58.54 -6.03 -28.37
CA GLY A 357 -57.98 -6.84 -29.45
C GLY A 357 -56.68 -7.54 -29.04
N GLU A 358 -55.83 -6.90 -28.27
CA GLU A 358 -54.63 -7.52 -27.71
C GLU A 358 -54.97 -8.58 -26.66
N LEU A 359 -55.92 -8.32 -25.76
CA LEU A 359 -56.38 -9.26 -24.74
C LEU A 359 -56.97 -10.54 -25.34
N ASN A 360 -57.74 -10.41 -26.40
CA ASN A 360 -58.32 -11.57 -27.10
C ASN A 360 -57.24 -12.45 -27.74
N LYS A 361 -56.16 -11.86 -28.30
CA LYS A 361 -55.04 -12.61 -28.82
C LYS A 361 -54.25 -13.29 -27.70
N THR A 362 -54.07 -12.60 -26.56
CA THR A 362 -53.40 -13.13 -25.40
C THR A 362 -54.14 -14.32 -24.78
N ASN A 363 -55.45 -14.21 -24.65
CA ASN A 363 -56.31 -15.31 -24.17
C ASN A 363 -56.26 -16.54 -25.07
N ALA A 364 -56.19 -16.35 -26.38
CA ALA A 364 -56.02 -17.46 -27.32
C ALA A 364 -54.65 -18.17 -27.15
N GLN A 365 -53.57 -17.41 -26.88
CA GLN A 365 -52.24 -17.96 -26.61
C GLN A 365 -52.10 -18.66 -25.26
N ILE A 366 -52.93 -18.37 -24.28
CA ILE A 366 -52.92 -19.01 -22.96
C ILE A 366 -53.69 -20.34 -23.00
N LEU A 367 -54.62 -20.49 -23.96
CA LEU A 367 -55.45 -21.68 -24.11
C LEU A 367 -54.84 -22.74 -25.05
N ASP A 368 -53.82 -22.39 -25.83
CA ASP A 368 -52.98 -23.27 -26.62
C ASP A 368 -51.74 -23.73 -25.78
#